data_9b126cecace771b9b617346a494e8289
#
_entry.id   9b126cecace771b9b617346a494e8289
#
_cell.length_a   1.000
_cell.length_b   1.000
_cell.length_c   1.000
_cell.angle_alpha   90.00
_cell.angle_beta   90.00
_cell.angle_gamma   90.00
#
_symmetry.space_group_name_H-M   'P 1'
#
loop_
_entity.id
_entity.type
_entity.pdbx_description
1 polymer ?
#
loop_
_entity_poly.entity_id
_entity_poly.type
_entity_poly.pdbx_seq_one_letter_code
_entity_poly.pdbx_strand_id
1 'polypeptide(L)'
;MKDKLKWLAAFAIPAFGYLMFETTTGNLLHISFPRAVINLLFYYFLYILVYLAVNRFRAAAAGTTVVLYILAAADYYVLQFKGAPLLLPQDLTAWRTAAAVVSNYHITFAKSVACGAVLLILMLLLIWRLRMEKLTWKKRGIAAGCYVLCLTAWLLAFYRYDIKYTLAGIDDDVFWWSLEGSYQDFGYVTSTAILAKSMIIEKPAGYSVSEAARIGETVSYESTPVSETTPENLIVIMNESLSDMRVIRDFQTNQEYFPFISSLTDNTIRGNLYVQVFGGGTSNTEYEVLTGHSMALLPYVISAYQAYCRPEEYGMASTLKAQGYTAVAMHPNISGNWNRKNVYQYMGFDEFISSGGFQEAERLRNYVSDLGDYQRLIERYEEKEPGEKLFVFNVTMQNHGGYEEAFPDFRQEIQAGGDVAGYEQADRYLSLMKKSDEAFAYLLDYFSRVEEPTMIVMFGDHQAAIENGFYEALYGKSMKELTAEEADKQYVTPFIIWTNYELESQEIDKINANYLGAKILETANLELTDYDKLLLKTWDSVPALTKNGYYLADGSYTAWGKNTEKPEELLDYQKLEYNAVADRKNRIDELFTITP
;
A
#
# COMPACT_ATOMS: atom_id res chain seq x y z
N MET A 1 20.66 20.81 47.23
CA MET A 1 20.87 19.43 46.74
C MET A 1 19.57 18.80 46.21
N LYS A 2 18.46 18.84 47.01
CA LYS A 2 17.15 18.25 46.59
C LYS A 2 16.57 18.86 45.31
N ASP A 3 16.70 20.15 45.05
CA ASP A 3 16.15 20.81 43.85
C ASP A 3 16.93 20.50 42.59
N LYS A 4 18.27 20.42 42.65
CA LYS A 4 19.11 20.00 41.51
C LYS A 4 18.76 18.58 41.08
N LEU A 5 18.51 17.66 42.04
CA LEU A 5 18.12 16.29 41.74
C LEU A 5 16.74 16.19 41.06
N LYS A 6 15.78 17.05 41.45
CA LYS A 6 14.46 17.12 40.81
C LYS A 6 14.56 17.54 39.35
N TRP A 7 15.39 18.59 39.06
CA TRP A 7 15.62 19.04 37.69
C TRP A 7 16.33 17.99 36.83
N LEU A 8 17.31 17.29 37.40
CA LEU A 8 17.99 16.20 36.73
C LEU A 8 17.02 15.06 36.41
N ALA A 9 16.17 14.69 37.38
CA ALA A 9 15.15 13.66 37.15
C ALA A 9 14.10 14.09 36.12
N ALA A 10 13.65 15.37 36.14
CA ALA A 10 12.74 15.90 35.14
C ALA A 10 13.35 15.92 33.74
N PHE A 11 14.64 16.25 33.64
CA PHE A 11 15.40 16.23 32.38
C PHE A 11 15.54 14.81 31.83
N ALA A 12 15.61 13.79 32.68
CA ALA A 12 15.72 12.38 32.25
C ALA A 12 14.40 11.79 31.71
N ILE A 13 13.22 12.42 31.97
CA ILE A 13 11.92 11.88 31.53
C ILE A 13 11.84 11.63 30.02
N PRO A 14 12.24 12.53 29.10
CA PRO A 14 12.21 12.26 27.67
C PRO A 14 13.08 11.05 27.25
N ALA A 15 14.25 10.88 27.89
CA ALA A 15 15.13 9.75 27.64
C ALA A 15 14.49 8.42 28.08
N PHE A 16 13.83 8.39 29.23
CA PHE A 16 13.04 7.22 29.65
C PHE A 16 11.82 6.99 28.74
N GLY A 17 11.19 8.05 28.22
CA GLY A 17 10.11 7.95 27.23
C GLY A 17 10.58 7.29 25.93
N TYR A 18 11.74 7.67 25.44
CA TYR A 18 12.41 7.02 24.31
C TYR A 18 12.67 5.54 24.59
N LEU A 19 13.32 5.23 25.72
CA LEU A 19 13.61 3.84 26.11
C LEU A 19 12.35 2.98 26.21
N MET A 20 11.29 3.51 26.83
CA MET A 20 10.00 2.83 26.94
C MET A 20 9.42 2.55 25.54
N PHE A 21 9.43 3.54 24.65
CA PHE A 21 8.85 3.41 23.31
C PHE A 21 9.57 2.33 22.52
N GLU A 22 10.89 2.46 22.34
CA GLU A 22 11.68 1.52 21.53
C GLU A 22 11.79 0.12 22.17
N THR A 23 11.64 0.01 23.49
CA THR A 23 11.45 -1.30 24.15
C THR A 23 10.11 -1.93 23.78
N THR A 24 9.04 -1.13 23.75
CA THR A 24 7.69 -1.61 23.44
C THR A 24 7.59 -2.08 21.99
N THR A 25 8.16 -1.34 21.05
CA THR A 25 8.20 -1.71 19.63
C THR A 25 9.19 -2.83 19.31
N GLY A 26 10.14 -3.10 20.21
CA GLY A 26 11.19 -4.11 20.01
C GLY A 26 12.46 -3.59 19.33
N ASN A 27 12.52 -2.32 18.95
CA ASN A 27 13.62 -1.75 18.16
C ASN A 27 14.87 -1.41 18.99
N LEU A 28 14.77 -1.28 20.32
CA LEU A 28 15.81 -0.72 21.18
C LEU A 28 17.21 -1.33 20.96
N LEU A 29 17.28 -2.64 20.71
CA LEU A 29 18.55 -3.35 20.53
C LEU A 29 19.12 -3.24 19.11
N HIS A 30 18.34 -2.79 18.15
CA HIS A 30 18.75 -2.59 16.76
C HIS A 30 19.31 -1.18 16.51
N ILE A 31 18.90 -0.20 17.33
CA ILE A 31 19.25 1.21 17.15
C ILE A 31 20.67 1.46 17.69
N SER A 32 21.59 1.86 16.84
CA SER A 32 22.94 2.26 17.24
C SER A 32 22.93 3.54 18.08
N PHE A 33 23.98 3.75 18.88
CA PHE A 33 24.07 4.93 19.77
C PHE A 33 23.92 6.27 19.03
N PRO A 34 24.56 6.54 17.86
CA PRO A 34 24.36 7.78 17.13
C PRO A 34 22.90 7.99 16.69
N ARG A 35 22.23 6.91 16.23
CA ARG A 35 20.81 6.93 15.84
C ARG A 35 19.90 7.18 17.03
N ALA A 36 20.21 6.59 18.18
CA ALA A 36 19.50 6.84 19.44
C ALA A 36 19.56 8.32 19.86
N VAL A 37 20.69 8.98 19.68
CA VAL A 37 20.84 10.43 19.98
C VAL A 37 19.92 11.27 19.09
N ILE A 38 19.82 10.96 17.80
CA ILE A 38 18.92 11.66 16.88
C ILE A 38 17.46 11.49 17.32
N ASN A 39 17.02 10.25 17.60
CA ASN A 39 15.68 10.00 18.11
C ASN A 39 15.41 10.78 19.41
N LEU A 40 16.36 10.71 20.35
CA LEU A 40 16.21 11.32 21.67
C LEU A 40 15.96 12.83 21.58
N LEU A 41 16.58 13.55 20.65
CA LEU A 41 16.34 14.97 20.44
C LEU A 41 14.87 15.27 20.10
N PHE A 42 14.25 14.45 19.25
CA PHE A 42 12.80 14.59 18.95
C PHE A 42 11.92 14.36 20.18
N TYR A 43 12.26 13.39 21.05
CA TYR A 43 11.53 13.17 22.30
C TYR A 43 11.66 14.38 23.24
N TYR A 44 12.83 15.01 23.32
CA TYR A 44 12.98 16.25 24.08
C TYR A 44 12.08 17.35 23.52
N PHE A 45 12.07 17.57 22.22
CA PHE A 45 11.19 18.55 21.61
C PHE A 45 9.72 18.25 21.91
N LEU A 46 9.28 17.02 21.78
CA LEU A 46 7.90 16.61 22.06
C LEU A 46 7.49 16.92 23.52
N TYR A 47 8.27 16.46 24.49
CA TYR A 47 7.96 16.66 25.90
C TYR A 47 7.99 18.15 26.29
N ILE A 48 8.94 18.92 25.77
CA ILE A 48 9.02 20.37 26.02
C ILE A 48 7.82 21.08 25.38
N LEU A 49 7.42 20.73 24.16
CA LEU A 49 6.25 21.29 23.50
C LEU A 49 4.99 21.11 24.35
N VAL A 50 4.72 19.89 24.77
CA VAL A 50 3.53 19.57 25.57
C VAL A 50 3.60 20.26 26.94
N TYR A 51 4.79 20.34 27.57
CA TYR A 51 4.96 21.09 28.82
C TYR A 51 4.71 22.59 28.63
N LEU A 52 5.21 23.19 27.58
CA LEU A 52 4.95 24.60 27.25
C LEU A 52 3.46 24.84 26.96
N ALA A 53 2.78 23.90 26.32
CA ALA A 53 1.35 24.00 26.03
C ALA A 53 0.49 23.90 27.30
N VAL A 54 0.74 22.90 28.14
CA VAL A 54 -0.09 22.59 29.33
C VAL A 54 0.32 23.42 30.56
N ASN A 55 1.60 23.81 30.67
CA ASN A 55 2.19 24.50 31.83
C ASN A 55 1.94 23.81 33.19
N ARG A 56 1.79 22.48 33.17
CA ARG A 56 1.65 21.61 34.35
C ARG A 56 2.51 20.39 34.13
N PHE A 57 3.74 20.38 34.69
CA PHE A 57 4.74 19.36 34.40
C PHE A 57 4.21 17.93 34.51
N ARG A 58 3.55 17.58 35.62
CA ARG A 58 3.02 16.21 35.84
C ARG A 58 2.01 15.82 34.78
N ALA A 59 1.06 16.72 34.47
CA ALA A 59 0.02 16.44 33.48
C ALA A 59 0.61 16.31 32.07
N ALA A 60 1.54 17.18 31.71
CA ALA A 60 2.23 17.13 30.42
C ALA A 60 3.07 15.86 30.30
N ALA A 61 3.96 15.59 31.27
CA ALA A 61 4.85 14.44 31.23
C ALA A 61 4.10 13.12 31.26
N ALA A 62 3.12 12.96 32.19
CA ALA A 62 2.34 11.73 32.30
C ALA A 62 1.47 11.50 31.05
N GLY A 63 0.78 12.55 30.58
CA GLY A 63 -0.06 12.44 29.38
C GLY A 63 0.76 12.05 28.14
N THR A 64 1.91 12.72 27.91
CA THR A 64 2.81 12.36 26.79
C THR A 64 3.30 10.92 26.92
N THR A 65 3.73 10.49 28.11
CA THR A 65 4.24 9.12 28.32
C THR A 65 3.16 8.07 28.05
N VAL A 66 1.92 8.28 28.51
CA VAL A 66 0.80 7.35 28.27
C VAL A 66 0.46 7.27 26.80
N VAL A 67 0.37 8.41 26.11
CA VAL A 67 0.09 8.44 24.66
C VAL A 67 1.19 7.73 23.87
N LEU A 68 2.46 7.97 24.21
CA LEU A 68 3.58 7.29 23.56
C LEU A 68 3.54 5.77 23.77
N TYR A 69 3.18 5.30 24.96
CA TYR A 69 3.05 3.86 25.21
C TYR A 69 1.91 3.23 24.40
N ILE A 70 0.74 3.87 24.37
CA ILE A 70 -0.39 3.40 23.57
C ILE A 70 -0.02 3.32 22.08
N LEU A 71 0.66 4.36 21.58
CA LEU A 71 1.12 4.40 20.20
C LEU A 71 2.14 3.30 19.90
N ALA A 72 3.13 3.10 20.78
CA ALA A 72 4.13 2.06 20.61
C ALA A 72 3.54 0.63 20.66
N ALA A 73 2.56 0.40 21.53
CA ALA A 73 1.86 -0.89 21.59
C ALA A 73 1.01 -1.14 20.35
N ALA A 74 0.30 -0.11 19.87
CA ALA A 74 -0.46 -0.20 18.63
C ALA A 74 0.47 -0.47 17.43
N ASP A 75 1.58 0.26 17.34
CA ASP A 75 2.58 0.10 16.29
C ASP A 75 3.17 -1.31 16.27
N TYR A 76 3.53 -1.85 17.43
CA TYR A 76 4.03 -3.22 17.54
C TYR A 76 3.07 -4.24 16.92
N TYR A 77 1.77 -4.18 17.27
CA TYR A 77 0.80 -5.14 16.74
C TYR A 77 0.49 -4.90 15.26
N VAL A 78 0.40 -3.65 14.83
CA VAL A 78 0.19 -3.34 13.39
C VAL A 78 1.36 -3.83 12.55
N LEU A 79 2.59 -3.66 13.01
CA LEU A 79 3.77 -4.20 12.32
C LEU A 79 3.69 -5.72 12.17
N GLN A 80 3.28 -6.45 13.25
CA GLN A 80 3.12 -7.90 13.20
C GLN A 80 2.05 -8.36 12.20
N PHE A 81 0.95 -7.61 12.08
CA PHE A 81 -0.18 -8.01 11.22
C PHE A 81 -0.05 -7.54 9.77
N LYS A 82 0.67 -6.45 9.55
CA LYS A 82 0.72 -5.76 8.26
C LYS A 82 2.11 -5.77 7.62
N GLY A 83 3.15 -6.13 8.37
CA GLY A 83 4.54 -6.01 7.89
C GLY A 83 5.02 -4.55 7.73
N ALA A 84 4.23 -3.55 8.14
CA ALA A 84 4.57 -2.14 8.05
C ALA A 84 4.20 -1.37 9.33
N PRO A 85 5.09 -0.50 9.84
CA PRO A 85 4.85 0.28 11.06
C PRO A 85 3.88 1.45 10.85
N LEU A 86 3.25 1.92 11.93
CA LEU A 86 2.39 3.11 11.96
C LEU A 86 3.23 4.40 12.01
N LEU A 87 3.72 4.87 10.90
CA LEU A 87 4.67 6.00 10.88
C LEU A 87 4.03 7.36 10.63
N LEU A 88 2.85 7.43 10.03
CA LEU A 88 2.21 8.69 9.65
C LEU A 88 0.91 8.92 10.43
N PRO A 89 0.53 10.19 10.71
CA PRO A 89 -0.72 10.51 11.37
C PRO A 89 -1.96 9.97 10.63
N GLN A 90 -1.94 9.91 9.31
CA GLN A 90 -3.01 9.34 8.51
C GLN A 90 -3.16 7.83 8.72
N ASP A 91 -2.08 7.13 9.09
CA ASP A 91 -2.15 5.70 9.39
C ASP A 91 -3.09 5.42 10.56
N LEU A 92 -3.21 6.38 11.48
CA LEU A 92 -4.16 6.31 12.59
C LEU A 92 -5.63 6.37 12.12
N THR A 93 -5.90 6.86 10.92
CA THR A 93 -7.27 6.87 10.37
C THR A 93 -7.71 5.48 9.91
N ALA A 94 -6.77 4.58 9.65
CA ALA A 94 -7.02 3.19 9.27
C ALA A 94 -7.45 2.29 10.45
N TRP A 95 -7.58 2.83 11.68
CA TRP A 95 -7.96 2.04 12.85
C TRP A 95 -9.28 1.27 12.69
N ARG A 96 -10.25 1.81 11.95
CA ARG A 96 -11.52 1.15 11.67
C ARG A 96 -11.35 -0.09 10.80
N THR A 97 -10.50 0.00 9.78
CA THR A 97 -10.14 -1.13 8.91
C THR A 97 -9.41 -2.20 9.71
N ALA A 98 -8.43 -1.81 10.53
CA ALA A 98 -7.73 -2.73 11.41
C ALA A 98 -8.68 -3.41 12.42
N ALA A 99 -9.62 -2.67 13.01
CA ALA A 99 -10.60 -3.22 13.93
C ALA A 99 -11.57 -4.22 13.28
N ALA A 100 -11.87 -4.07 11.98
CA ALA A 100 -12.76 -4.97 11.24
C ALA A 100 -12.14 -6.35 10.99
N VAL A 101 -10.82 -6.44 10.93
CA VAL A 101 -10.10 -7.69 10.65
C VAL A 101 -9.37 -8.26 11.88
N VAL A 102 -9.30 -7.51 12.99
CA VAL A 102 -8.55 -7.90 14.19
C VAL A 102 -9.03 -9.22 14.81
N SER A 103 -10.30 -9.58 14.63
CA SER A 103 -10.85 -10.85 15.11
C SER A 103 -10.22 -12.08 14.43
N ASN A 104 -9.58 -11.89 13.30
CA ASN A 104 -8.93 -12.96 12.53
C ASN A 104 -7.44 -13.11 12.88
N TYR A 105 -6.93 -12.24 13.75
CA TYR A 105 -5.55 -12.29 14.23
C TYR A 105 -5.53 -12.61 15.73
N HIS A 106 -4.68 -13.56 16.14
CA HIS A 106 -4.45 -13.81 17.54
C HIS A 106 -3.47 -12.78 18.11
N ILE A 107 -3.99 -11.95 19.01
CA ILE A 107 -3.16 -11.03 19.78
C ILE A 107 -2.41 -11.84 20.83
N THR A 108 -1.21 -12.27 20.51
CA THR A 108 -0.33 -12.96 21.45
C THR A 108 0.25 -11.97 22.46
N PHE A 109 0.50 -12.43 23.68
CA PHE A 109 1.14 -11.62 24.72
C PHE A 109 2.60 -11.34 24.34
N ALA A 110 2.88 -10.11 23.92
CA ALA A 110 4.22 -9.69 23.54
C ALA A 110 5.05 -9.30 24.76
N LYS A 111 6.22 -9.94 24.93
CA LYS A 111 7.16 -9.63 26.03
C LYS A 111 7.63 -8.17 26.00
N SER A 112 7.89 -7.62 24.80
CA SER A 112 8.31 -6.22 24.58
C SER A 112 7.22 -5.23 25.06
N VAL A 113 5.96 -5.46 24.72
CA VAL A 113 4.82 -4.64 25.15
C VAL A 113 4.65 -4.71 26.67
N ALA A 114 4.82 -5.90 27.27
CA ALA A 114 4.76 -6.06 28.73
C ALA A 114 5.93 -5.33 29.42
N CYS A 115 7.15 -5.42 28.92
CA CYS A 115 8.30 -4.67 29.43
C CYS A 115 8.04 -3.15 29.33
N GLY A 116 7.49 -2.67 28.22
CA GLY A 116 7.07 -1.28 28.05
C GLY A 116 6.04 -0.85 29.10
N ALA A 117 5.06 -1.70 29.42
CA ALA A 117 4.07 -1.41 30.47
C ALA A 117 4.71 -1.26 31.85
N VAL A 118 5.69 -2.10 32.18
CA VAL A 118 6.44 -1.96 33.45
C VAL A 118 7.20 -0.63 33.47
N LEU A 119 7.89 -0.26 32.37
CA LEU A 119 8.58 1.03 32.26
C LEU A 119 7.60 2.20 32.37
N LEU A 120 6.42 2.12 31.76
CA LEU A 120 5.35 3.12 31.90
C LEU A 120 4.97 3.33 33.38
N ILE A 121 4.71 2.25 34.10
CA ILE A 121 4.34 2.33 35.54
C ILE A 121 5.46 3.00 36.37
N LEU A 122 6.71 2.60 36.14
CA LEU A 122 7.86 3.18 36.85
C LEU A 122 8.00 4.67 36.54
N MET A 123 7.82 5.07 35.27
CA MET A 123 7.85 6.47 34.84
C MET A 123 6.72 7.28 35.47
N LEU A 124 5.48 6.76 35.50
CA LEU A 124 4.36 7.46 36.14
C LEU A 124 4.58 7.64 37.64
N LEU A 125 5.15 6.66 38.33
CA LEU A 125 5.53 6.76 39.74
C LEU A 125 6.63 7.83 39.95
N LEU A 126 7.62 7.89 39.07
CA LEU A 126 8.65 8.93 39.10
C LEU A 126 8.05 10.32 38.85
N ILE A 127 7.24 10.49 37.82
CA ILE A 127 6.57 11.74 37.47
C ILE A 127 5.66 12.22 38.63
N TRP A 128 4.95 11.30 39.26
CA TRP A 128 4.09 11.61 40.41
C TRP A 128 4.88 12.20 41.59
N ARG A 129 6.12 11.77 41.82
CA ARG A 129 7.01 12.30 42.85
C ARG A 129 7.61 13.67 42.52
N LEU A 130 7.70 14.03 41.24
CA LEU A 130 8.28 15.29 40.78
C LEU A 130 7.26 16.43 40.88
N ARG A 131 7.44 17.33 41.83
CA ARG A 131 6.64 18.57 41.96
C ARG A 131 7.46 19.72 41.37
N MET A 132 7.05 20.20 40.16
CA MET A 132 7.64 21.35 39.49
C MET A 132 6.64 22.51 39.50
N GLU A 133 7.15 23.70 39.70
CA GLU A 133 6.34 24.91 39.66
C GLU A 133 5.93 25.25 38.22
N LYS A 134 4.77 25.92 38.08
CA LYS A 134 4.34 26.45 36.79
C LYS A 134 5.25 27.58 36.35
N LEU A 135 5.51 27.69 35.07
CA LEU A 135 6.19 28.84 34.49
C LEU A 135 5.29 30.08 34.54
N THR A 136 5.84 31.21 34.94
CA THR A 136 5.17 32.49 34.76
C THR A 136 5.04 32.78 33.25
N TRP A 137 4.05 33.62 32.87
CA TRP A 137 3.81 33.90 31.45
C TRP A 137 5.05 34.47 30.73
N LYS A 138 5.86 35.28 31.39
CA LYS A 138 7.13 35.81 30.84
C LYS A 138 8.16 34.71 30.61
N LYS A 139 8.38 33.85 31.61
CA LYS A 139 9.30 32.72 31.48
C LYS A 139 8.84 31.71 30.42
N ARG A 140 7.51 31.49 30.34
CA ARG A 140 6.91 30.60 29.31
C ARG A 140 7.11 31.18 27.90
N GLY A 141 6.92 32.50 27.71
CA GLY A 141 7.16 33.17 26.43
C GLY A 141 8.62 33.09 25.99
N ILE A 142 9.58 33.35 26.90
CA ILE A 142 11.01 33.20 26.62
C ILE A 142 11.35 31.77 26.26
N ALA A 143 10.86 30.77 27.07
CA ALA A 143 11.11 29.38 26.80
C ALA A 143 10.50 28.92 25.47
N ALA A 144 9.31 29.41 25.09
CA ALA A 144 8.70 29.15 23.80
C ALA A 144 9.53 29.73 22.63
N GLY A 145 10.05 30.96 22.78
CA GLY A 145 10.95 31.55 21.79
C GLY A 145 12.24 30.72 21.60
N CYS A 146 12.89 30.36 22.71
CA CYS A 146 14.06 29.46 22.65
C CYS A 146 13.73 28.11 22.03
N TYR A 147 12.57 27.52 22.38
CA TYR A 147 12.10 26.25 21.80
C TYR A 147 11.97 26.34 20.28
N VAL A 148 11.29 27.37 19.77
CA VAL A 148 11.12 27.58 18.33
C VAL A 148 12.47 27.70 17.63
N LEU A 149 13.39 28.51 18.17
CA LEU A 149 14.73 28.66 17.60
C LEU A 149 15.50 27.35 17.56
N CYS A 150 15.50 26.60 18.67
CA CYS A 150 16.18 25.29 18.73
C CYS A 150 15.55 24.26 17.79
N LEU A 151 14.21 24.20 17.74
CA LEU A 151 13.50 23.29 16.83
C LEU A 151 13.79 23.63 15.37
N THR A 152 13.73 24.93 15.00
CA THR A 152 14.05 25.37 13.64
C THR A 152 15.49 25.00 13.26
N ALA A 153 16.44 25.27 14.16
CA ALA A 153 17.84 24.90 13.93
C ALA A 153 18.02 23.38 13.76
N TRP A 154 17.32 22.59 14.59
CA TRP A 154 17.33 21.12 14.48
C TRP A 154 16.72 20.64 13.17
N LEU A 155 15.55 21.13 12.76
CA LEU A 155 14.90 20.75 11.52
C LEU A 155 15.74 21.14 10.29
N LEU A 156 16.38 22.32 10.30
CA LEU A 156 17.34 22.71 9.26
C LEU A 156 18.54 21.74 9.21
N ALA A 157 19.10 21.40 10.37
CA ALA A 157 20.20 20.46 10.45
C ALA A 157 19.79 19.06 9.92
N PHE A 158 18.61 18.60 10.29
CA PHE A 158 18.09 17.28 9.91
C PHE A 158 17.74 17.19 8.42
N TYR A 159 16.99 18.17 7.87
CA TYR A 159 16.46 18.10 6.50
C TYR A 159 17.33 18.80 5.45
N ARG A 160 18.03 19.90 5.81
CA ARG A 160 18.76 20.70 4.83
C ARG A 160 20.25 20.41 4.81
N TYR A 161 20.86 20.14 5.98
CA TYR A 161 22.29 19.87 6.11
C TYR A 161 22.62 18.41 6.32
N ASP A 162 21.62 17.55 6.29
CA ASP A 162 21.72 16.09 6.31
C ASP A 162 22.58 15.55 7.46
N ILE A 163 22.47 16.19 8.63
CA ILE A 163 23.25 15.83 9.82
C ILE A 163 22.99 14.40 10.26
N LYS A 164 21.81 13.84 9.94
CA LYS A 164 21.44 12.46 10.21
C LYS A 164 22.32 11.46 9.46
N TYR A 165 22.68 11.77 8.19
CA TYR A 165 23.62 10.97 7.43
C TYR A 165 25.04 11.09 8.01
N THR A 166 25.51 12.32 8.21
CA THR A 166 26.87 12.60 8.68
C THR A 166 27.16 11.99 10.07
N LEU A 167 26.20 12.08 11.01
CA LEU A 167 26.38 11.61 12.38
C LEU A 167 26.00 10.15 12.60
N ALA A 168 25.01 9.63 11.87
CA ALA A 168 24.39 8.35 12.19
C ALA A 168 24.27 7.40 10.99
N GLY A 169 24.74 7.80 9.80
CA GLY A 169 24.63 6.99 8.60
C GLY A 169 23.18 6.70 8.21
N ILE A 170 22.26 7.63 8.52
CA ILE A 170 20.84 7.51 8.14
C ILE A 170 20.69 8.10 6.75
N ASP A 171 20.48 7.23 5.79
CA ASP A 171 20.28 7.56 4.39
C ASP A 171 18.77 7.48 4.06
N ASP A 172 18.21 8.55 3.53
CA ASP A 172 16.79 8.59 3.14
C ASP A 172 16.52 7.62 1.98
N ASP A 173 17.48 7.42 1.07
CA ASP A 173 17.31 6.55 -0.08
C ASP A 173 17.28 5.06 0.33
N VAL A 174 18.08 4.67 1.33
CA VAL A 174 18.09 3.30 1.89
C VAL A 174 16.79 2.97 2.65
N PHE A 175 16.09 3.97 3.17
CA PHE A 175 14.86 3.78 3.93
C PHE A 175 13.79 3.02 3.14
N TRP A 176 13.70 3.25 1.83
CA TRP A 176 12.68 2.68 0.98
C TRP A 176 12.92 1.22 0.58
N TRP A 177 14.15 0.76 0.58
CA TRP A 177 14.51 -0.60 0.17
C TRP A 177 14.13 -1.67 1.19
N SER A 178 14.03 -1.28 2.45
CA SER A 178 13.59 -2.15 3.53
C SER A 178 12.92 -1.30 4.61
N LEU A 179 11.64 -1.00 4.43
CA LEU A 179 10.90 -0.14 5.36
C LEU A 179 10.94 -0.69 6.79
N GLU A 180 10.72 -2.00 6.97
CA GLU A 180 10.80 -2.63 8.29
C GLU A 180 12.21 -2.60 8.86
N GLY A 181 13.22 -2.99 8.08
CA GLY A 181 14.60 -2.99 8.54
C GLY A 181 15.11 -1.59 8.87
N SER A 182 14.79 -0.60 8.04
CA SER A 182 15.12 0.80 8.29
C SER A 182 14.40 1.35 9.51
N TYR A 183 13.13 0.99 9.71
CA TYR A 183 12.36 1.34 10.88
C TYR A 183 12.98 0.78 12.16
N GLN A 184 13.35 -0.49 12.16
CA GLN A 184 14.02 -1.13 13.31
C GLN A 184 15.37 -0.46 13.63
N ASP A 185 16.15 -0.16 12.60
CA ASP A 185 17.49 0.42 12.74
C ASP A 185 17.48 1.92 13.07
N PHE A 186 16.54 2.70 12.50
CA PHE A 186 16.50 4.16 12.68
C PHE A 186 15.65 4.59 13.87
N GLY A 187 14.70 3.76 14.30
CA GLY A 187 13.73 4.05 15.35
C GLY A 187 12.51 4.79 14.85
N TYR A 188 11.43 4.73 15.63
CA TYR A 188 10.11 5.21 15.24
C TYR A 188 10.09 6.70 14.82
N VAL A 189 10.59 7.60 15.70
CA VAL A 189 10.44 9.04 15.47
C VAL A 189 11.31 9.53 14.31
N THR A 190 12.50 8.96 14.14
CA THR A 190 13.37 9.28 13.00
C THR A 190 12.74 8.82 11.70
N SER A 191 12.21 7.59 11.66
CA SER A 191 11.50 7.05 10.51
C SER A 191 10.26 7.90 10.15
N THR A 192 9.46 8.27 11.16
CA THR A 192 8.32 9.20 10.98
C THR A 192 8.78 10.56 10.42
N ALA A 193 9.91 11.11 10.90
CA ALA A 193 10.42 12.38 10.41
C ALA A 193 10.90 12.28 8.94
N ILE A 194 11.55 11.18 8.55
CA ILE A 194 11.93 10.94 7.15
C ILE A 194 10.68 10.88 6.26
N LEU A 195 9.68 10.09 6.66
CA LEU A 195 8.42 9.95 5.90
C LEU A 195 7.64 11.27 5.85
N ALA A 196 7.65 12.08 6.92
CA ALA A 196 6.95 13.37 6.92
C ALA A 196 7.47 14.33 5.82
N LYS A 197 8.76 14.25 5.46
CA LYS A 197 9.32 14.97 4.32
C LYS A 197 8.75 14.47 3.00
N SER A 198 8.64 13.16 2.85
CA SER A 198 8.12 12.51 1.63
C SER A 198 6.61 12.66 1.43
N MET A 199 5.85 13.17 2.42
CA MET A 199 4.42 13.49 2.24
C MET A 199 4.16 14.70 1.32
N ILE A 200 5.18 15.46 0.98
CA ILE A 200 5.05 16.59 0.06
C ILE A 200 5.26 16.08 -1.34
N ILE A 201 4.21 16.11 -2.16
CA ILE A 201 4.32 15.81 -3.59
C ILE A 201 5.19 16.90 -4.22
N GLU A 202 6.39 16.52 -4.64
CA GLU A 202 7.34 17.47 -5.25
C GLU A 202 6.85 17.88 -6.64
N LYS A 203 6.90 19.17 -6.90
CA LYS A 203 6.55 19.72 -8.22
C LYS A 203 7.57 19.27 -9.25
N PRO A 204 7.16 18.52 -10.30
CA PRO A 204 8.08 18.08 -11.35
C PRO A 204 8.78 19.25 -12.05
N ALA A 205 10.03 19.02 -12.45
CA ALA A 205 10.78 20.02 -13.23
C ALA A 205 10.06 20.37 -14.53
N GLY A 206 9.93 21.66 -14.82
CA GLY A 206 9.24 22.16 -16.00
C GLY A 206 7.70 22.09 -15.94
N TYR A 207 7.10 21.65 -14.83
CA TYR A 207 5.64 21.66 -14.70
C TYR A 207 5.07 23.10 -14.66
N SER A 208 4.07 23.31 -15.49
CA SER A 208 3.10 24.40 -15.40
C SER A 208 1.75 23.90 -15.95
N VAL A 209 0.66 24.59 -15.65
CA VAL A 209 -0.67 24.23 -16.19
C VAL A 209 -0.66 24.27 -17.73
N SER A 210 0.02 25.26 -18.32
CA SER A 210 0.16 25.36 -19.77
C SER A 210 1.00 24.22 -20.37
N GLU A 211 2.00 23.73 -19.64
CA GLU A 211 2.76 22.56 -20.08
C GLU A 211 1.95 21.27 -19.99
N ALA A 212 1.16 21.10 -18.92
CA ALA A 212 0.23 19.98 -18.80
C ALA A 212 -0.81 19.97 -19.94
N ALA A 213 -1.37 21.14 -20.28
CA ALA A 213 -2.28 21.27 -21.42
C ALA A 213 -1.59 20.91 -22.74
N ARG A 214 -0.37 21.41 -22.98
CA ARG A 214 0.43 21.10 -24.16
C ARG A 214 0.68 19.59 -24.31
N ILE A 215 1.02 18.91 -23.22
CA ILE A 215 1.22 17.47 -23.23
C ILE A 215 -0.06 16.77 -23.68
N GLY A 216 -1.22 17.12 -23.11
CA GLY A 216 -2.51 16.54 -23.49
C GLY A 216 -2.86 16.77 -24.98
N GLU A 217 -2.66 18.01 -25.48
CA GLU A 217 -2.93 18.36 -26.88
C GLU A 217 -2.00 17.62 -27.86
N THR A 218 -0.82 17.20 -27.43
CA THR A 218 0.21 16.58 -28.28
C THR A 218 0.33 15.07 -28.11
N VAL A 219 -0.32 14.52 -27.08
CA VAL A 219 -0.28 13.07 -26.88
C VAL A 219 -0.94 12.36 -28.06
N SER A 220 -0.20 11.47 -28.68
CA SER A 220 -0.71 10.58 -29.72
C SER A 220 -0.31 9.15 -29.34
N TYR A 221 -1.24 8.26 -29.45
CA TYR A 221 -1.04 6.82 -29.29
C TYR A 221 -1.91 6.10 -30.31
N GLU A 222 -1.30 5.24 -31.10
CA GLU A 222 -2.01 4.41 -32.07
C GLU A 222 -2.17 3.01 -31.46
N SER A 223 -3.38 2.69 -31.03
CA SER A 223 -3.71 1.37 -30.53
C SER A 223 -3.61 0.32 -31.64
N THR A 224 -3.02 -0.83 -31.32
CA THR A 224 -3.10 -2.01 -32.18
C THR A 224 -4.17 -2.93 -31.58
N PRO A 225 -5.37 -2.99 -32.20
CA PRO A 225 -6.44 -3.83 -31.67
C PRO A 225 -6.03 -5.30 -31.64
N VAL A 226 -6.19 -5.93 -30.47
CA VAL A 226 -5.99 -7.38 -30.26
C VAL A 226 -7.31 -8.16 -30.37
N SER A 227 -8.41 -7.45 -30.48
CA SER A 227 -9.76 -7.95 -30.80
C SER A 227 -10.57 -6.85 -31.49
N GLU A 228 -11.50 -7.23 -32.36
CA GLU A 228 -12.48 -6.33 -32.96
C GLU A 228 -13.77 -6.22 -32.12
N THR A 229 -13.91 -7.05 -31.10
CA THR A 229 -15.11 -7.16 -30.27
C THR A 229 -15.02 -6.25 -29.04
N THR A 230 -16.04 -5.43 -28.84
CA THR A 230 -16.22 -4.69 -27.58
C THR A 230 -17.11 -5.51 -26.64
N PRO A 231 -16.67 -5.83 -25.41
CA PRO A 231 -17.47 -6.64 -24.49
C PRO A 231 -18.72 -5.89 -24.01
N GLU A 232 -19.82 -6.63 -23.86
CA GLU A 232 -20.99 -6.15 -23.14
C GLU A 232 -20.81 -6.23 -21.62
N ASN A 233 -20.00 -7.19 -21.18
CA ASN A 233 -19.66 -7.37 -19.77
C ASN A 233 -18.15 -7.29 -19.59
N LEU A 234 -17.69 -6.33 -18.78
CA LEU A 234 -16.32 -6.16 -18.37
C LEU A 234 -16.22 -6.41 -16.86
N ILE A 235 -15.59 -7.50 -16.49
CA ILE A 235 -15.44 -7.94 -15.09
C ILE A 235 -13.97 -7.84 -14.71
N VAL A 236 -13.63 -6.99 -13.75
CA VAL A 236 -12.26 -6.79 -13.27
C VAL A 236 -12.20 -7.24 -11.81
N ILE A 237 -11.41 -8.26 -11.55
CA ILE A 237 -11.28 -8.90 -10.25
C ILE A 237 -9.88 -8.60 -9.70
N MET A 238 -9.81 -7.88 -8.59
CA MET A 238 -8.62 -7.81 -7.78
C MET A 238 -8.71 -8.90 -6.71
N ASN A 239 -7.97 -9.97 -6.89
CA ASN A 239 -7.97 -11.10 -5.99
C ASN A 239 -6.96 -10.86 -4.86
N GLU A 240 -7.46 -10.78 -3.63
CA GLU A 240 -6.71 -10.50 -2.42
C GLU A 240 -5.48 -11.42 -2.29
N SER A 241 -4.30 -10.82 -2.16
CA SER A 241 -3.01 -11.49 -1.96
C SER A 241 -2.66 -12.54 -3.03
N LEU A 242 -3.29 -12.53 -4.22
CA LEU A 242 -2.99 -13.49 -5.28
C LEU A 242 -1.58 -13.25 -5.80
N SER A 243 -0.68 -14.22 -5.63
CA SER A 243 0.65 -14.12 -6.21
C SER A 243 1.27 -15.48 -6.51
N ASP A 244 2.12 -15.52 -7.52
CA ASP A 244 2.95 -16.68 -7.84
C ASP A 244 4.37 -16.45 -7.33
N MET A 245 4.75 -17.11 -6.25
CA MET A 245 6.06 -16.98 -5.63
C MET A 245 7.22 -17.43 -6.52
N ARG A 246 6.91 -18.16 -7.62
CA ARG A 246 7.91 -18.59 -8.63
C ARG A 246 8.51 -17.39 -9.39
N VAL A 247 7.90 -16.22 -9.35
CA VAL A 247 8.50 -14.98 -9.90
C VAL A 247 9.84 -14.64 -9.22
N ILE A 248 10.04 -15.03 -7.97
CA ILE A 248 11.31 -14.87 -7.26
C ILE A 248 12.29 -15.94 -7.71
N ARG A 249 11.90 -17.19 -7.59
CA ARG A 249 12.65 -18.39 -8.01
C ARG A 249 11.71 -19.59 -8.07
N ASP A 250 11.88 -20.46 -9.07
CA ASP A 250 11.18 -21.74 -9.13
C ASP A 250 11.52 -22.61 -7.91
N PHE A 251 10.49 -23.29 -7.40
CA PHE A 251 10.61 -24.22 -6.29
C PHE A 251 9.63 -25.39 -6.44
N GLN A 252 9.90 -26.48 -5.76
CA GLN A 252 9.08 -27.66 -5.81
C GLN A 252 7.94 -27.58 -4.80
N THR A 253 6.79 -28.12 -5.19
CA THR A 253 5.64 -28.38 -4.33
C THR A 253 5.17 -29.81 -4.52
N ASN A 254 4.42 -30.36 -3.55
CA ASN A 254 3.86 -31.73 -3.65
C ASN A 254 2.86 -31.89 -4.80
N GLN A 255 2.22 -30.80 -5.24
CA GLN A 255 1.33 -30.72 -6.41
C GLN A 255 1.26 -29.27 -6.91
N GLU A 256 0.86 -29.07 -8.18
CA GLU A 256 0.68 -27.74 -8.75
C GLU A 256 -0.42 -26.96 -8.00
N TYR A 257 -0.18 -25.68 -7.71
CA TYR A 257 -1.14 -24.83 -7.00
C TYR A 257 -1.91 -23.87 -7.93
N PHE A 258 -1.47 -23.71 -9.18
CA PHE A 258 -2.20 -22.99 -10.23
C PHE A 258 -2.44 -23.87 -11.47
N PRO A 259 -3.03 -25.07 -11.34
CA PRO A 259 -3.18 -25.97 -12.49
C PRO A 259 -4.09 -25.40 -13.59
N PHE A 260 -5.16 -24.67 -13.24
CA PHE A 260 -6.07 -24.09 -14.21
C PHE A 260 -5.49 -22.81 -14.83
N ILE A 261 -5.05 -21.85 -14.03
CA ILE A 261 -4.46 -20.58 -14.49
C ILE A 261 -3.28 -20.84 -15.41
N SER A 262 -2.41 -21.82 -15.08
CA SER A 262 -1.27 -22.20 -15.92
C SER A 262 -1.69 -22.83 -17.25
N SER A 263 -2.87 -23.42 -17.34
CA SER A 263 -3.39 -24.04 -18.56
C SER A 263 -4.05 -23.07 -19.54
N LEU A 264 -4.34 -21.85 -19.12
CA LEU A 264 -4.99 -20.84 -19.98
C LEU A 264 -4.02 -20.37 -21.07
N THR A 265 -4.39 -20.63 -22.33
CA THR A 265 -3.59 -20.28 -23.51
C THR A 265 -4.41 -19.53 -24.56
N ASP A 266 -5.67 -19.90 -24.73
CA ASP A 266 -6.52 -19.37 -25.79
C ASP A 266 -7.31 -18.16 -25.28
N ASN A 267 -7.47 -17.15 -26.15
CA ASN A 267 -8.20 -15.93 -25.81
C ASN A 267 -7.71 -15.28 -24.51
N THR A 268 -6.39 -15.35 -24.26
CA THR A 268 -5.81 -14.98 -22.97
C THR A 268 -4.59 -14.11 -23.14
N ILE A 269 -4.61 -12.93 -22.48
CA ILE A 269 -3.41 -12.12 -22.22
C ILE A 269 -3.05 -12.30 -20.75
N ARG A 270 -1.79 -12.60 -20.46
CA ARG A 270 -1.32 -12.79 -19.08
C ARG A 270 0.08 -12.25 -18.88
N GLY A 271 0.48 -12.06 -17.64
CA GLY A 271 1.84 -11.61 -17.36
C GLY A 271 2.07 -11.19 -15.93
N ASN A 272 3.11 -10.37 -15.74
CA ASN A 272 3.58 -9.89 -14.46
C ASN A 272 3.13 -8.45 -14.23
N LEU A 273 2.36 -8.23 -13.17
CA LEU A 273 1.89 -6.93 -12.71
C LEU A 273 2.81 -6.43 -11.60
N TYR A 274 3.42 -5.28 -11.81
CA TYR A 274 4.20 -4.58 -10.79
C TYR A 274 3.27 -3.70 -9.95
N VAL A 275 3.27 -3.93 -8.64
CA VAL A 275 2.47 -3.22 -7.64
C VAL A 275 3.37 -2.49 -6.65
N GLN A 276 2.84 -1.52 -5.88
CA GLN A 276 3.66 -0.70 -4.98
C GLN A 276 3.52 -1.08 -3.50
N VAL A 277 2.85 -2.19 -3.20
CA VAL A 277 2.59 -2.66 -1.84
C VAL A 277 2.94 -4.14 -1.68
N PHE A 278 3.26 -4.51 -0.43
CA PHE A 278 3.59 -5.86 -0.03
C PHE A 278 2.89 -6.17 1.30
N GLY A 279 2.27 -7.35 1.40
CA GLY A 279 1.63 -7.83 2.63
C GLY A 279 0.41 -7.04 3.10
N GLY A 280 -0.09 -6.12 2.29
CA GLY A 280 -1.24 -5.27 2.59
C GLY A 280 -1.15 -3.92 1.89
N GLY A 281 -2.21 -3.10 2.04
CA GLY A 281 -2.31 -1.82 1.33
C GLY A 281 -3.11 -1.94 0.03
N THR A 282 -4.00 -2.90 -0.04
CA THR A 282 -4.92 -3.21 -1.14
C THR A 282 -5.47 -1.97 -1.85
N SER A 283 -5.92 -0.95 -1.08
CA SER A 283 -6.46 0.30 -1.63
C SER A 283 -5.46 1.11 -2.47
N ASN A 284 -4.16 0.84 -2.39
CA ASN A 284 -3.15 1.52 -3.21
C ASN A 284 -3.12 0.90 -4.61
N THR A 285 -3.17 -0.43 -4.71
CA THR A 285 -3.28 -1.13 -6.00
C THR A 285 -4.64 -0.86 -6.68
N GLU A 286 -5.75 -0.85 -5.89
CA GLU A 286 -7.05 -0.41 -6.41
C GLU A 286 -6.97 1.00 -7.04
N TYR A 287 -6.33 1.94 -6.31
CA TYR A 287 -6.15 3.31 -6.76
C TYR A 287 -5.37 3.39 -8.07
N GLU A 288 -4.24 2.67 -8.16
CA GLU A 288 -3.41 2.65 -9.37
C GLU A 288 -4.20 2.14 -10.58
N VAL A 289 -4.88 1.00 -10.46
CA VAL A 289 -5.62 0.40 -11.58
C VAL A 289 -6.83 1.26 -11.99
N LEU A 290 -7.56 1.80 -11.02
CA LEU A 290 -8.79 2.56 -11.32
C LEU A 290 -8.53 3.97 -11.82
N THR A 291 -7.42 4.62 -11.44
CA THR A 291 -7.16 6.03 -11.78
C THR A 291 -6.00 6.25 -12.74
N GLY A 292 -5.12 5.25 -12.91
CA GLY A 292 -3.90 5.40 -13.68
C GLY A 292 -2.78 6.20 -12.97
N HIS A 293 -2.97 6.61 -11.71
CA HIS A 293 -1.94 7.30 -10.93
C HIS A 293 -1.01 6.31 -10.27
N SER A 294 0.31 6.59 -10.23
CA SER A 294 1.30 5.66 -9.70
C SER A 294 1.75 5.98 -8.29
N MET A 295 1.61 5.00 -7.40
CA MET A 295 2.15 5.09 -6.04
C MET A 295 3.70 5.02 -6.00
N ALA A 296 4.37 4.71 -7.10
CA ALA A 296 5.83 4.81 -7.21
C ALA A 296 6.31 6.27 -7.25
N LEU A 297 5.48 7.19 -7.75
CA LEU A 297 5.79 8.60 -7.93
C LEU A 297 5.16 9.50 -6.84
N LEU A 298 4.22 8.96 -6.10
CA LEU A 298 3.54 9.65 -5.01
C LEU A 298 4.16 9.31 -3.65
N PRO A 299 4.08 10.21 -2.65
CA PRO A 299 4.49 9.91 -1.29
C PRO A 299 3.84 8.65 -0.75
N TYR A 300 4.62 7.87 0.01
CA TYR A 300 4.10 6.67 0.65
C TYR A 300 2.94 7.00 1.59
N VAL A 301 1.85 6.25 1.44
CA VAL A 301 0.69 6.29 2.33
C VAL A 301 0.15 4.87 2.54
N ILE A 302 -0.46 4.60 3.68
CA ILE A 302 -1.13 3.31 3.93
C ILE A 302 -2.34 3.14 3.02
N SER A 303 -3.04 4.24 2.71
CA SER A 303 -4.22 4.22 1.85
C SER A 303 -4.27 5.46 0.95
N ALA A 304 -4.06 5.25 -0.34
CA ALA A 304 -4.23 6.25 -1.37
C ALA A 304 -5.66 6.83 -1.37
N TYR A 305 -6.65 5.98 -1.13
CA TYR A 305 -8.06 6.36 -1.04
C TYR A 305 -8.34 7.44 0.01
N GLN A 306 -7.66 7.36 1.16
CA GLN A 306 -7.79 8.36 2.21
C GLN A 306 -6.95 9.61 1.96
N ALA A 307 -5.77 9.43 1.35
CA ALA A 307 -4.81 10.50 1.15
C ALA A 307 -5.11 11.33 -0.11
N TYR A 308 -5.46 10.69 -1.23
CA TYR A 308 -5.48 11.31 -2.54
C TYR A 308 -6.87 11.40 -3.17
N CYS A 309 -7.78 10.43 -2.98
CA CYS A 309 -9.12 10.49 -3.58
C CYS A 309 -9.97 11.62 -3.00
N ARG A 310 -10.64 12.33 -3.86
CA ARG A 310 -11.53 13.46 -3.54
C ARG A 310 -12.77 13.36 -4.44
N PRO A 311 -13.86 14.09 -4.15
CA PRO A 311 -15.00 14.19 -5.07
C PRO A 311 -14.57 14.53 -6.49
N GLU A 312 -15.27 13.95 -7.47
CA GLU A 312 -14.96 14.06 -8.91
C GLU A 312 -13.58 13.47 -9.26
N GLU A 313 -13.35 12.23 -8.80
CA GLU A 313 -12.17 11.46 -9.19
C GLU A 313 -12.43 10.79 -10.55
N TYR A 314 -11.58 11.06 -11.52
CA TYR A 314 -11.63 10.42 -12.83
C TYR A 314 -10.88 9.09 -12.86
N GLY A 315 -11.27 8.22 -13.76
CA GLY A 315 -10.62 6.94 -13.98
C GLY A 315 -11.52 5.95 -14.72
N MET A 316 -11.16 4.69 -14.66
CA MET A 316 -11.78 3.62 -15.42
C MET A 316 -13.32 3.59 -15.31
N ALA A 317 -13.87 3.76 -14.11
CA ALA A 317 -15.33 3.73 -13.91
C ALA A 317 -16.02 4.89 -14.63
N SER A 318 -15.53 6.13 -14.53
CA SER A 318 -16.10 7.28 -15.23
C SER A 318 -15.96 7.17 -16.75
N THR A 319 -14.84 6.63 -17.23
CA THR A 319 -14.57 6.38 -18.66
C THR A 319 -15.53 5.34 -19.24
N LEU A 320 -15.80 4.25 -18.51
CA LEU A 320 -16.73 3.21 -18.92
C LEU A 320 -18.18 3.70 -18.89
N LYS A 321 -18.56 4.49 -17.88
CA LYS A 321 -19.90 5.11 -17.83
C LYS A 321 -20.16 6.04 -19.01
N ALA A 322 -19.17 6.82 -19.45
CA ALA A 322 -19.28 7.66 -20.64
C ALA A 322 -19.53 6.83 -21.91
N GLN A 323 -19.18 5.54 -21.90
CA GLN A 323 -19.41 4.58 -22.99
C GLN A 323 -20.63 3.67 -22.76
N GLY A 324 -21.48 4.02 -21.79
CA GLY A 324 -22.78 3.39 -21.57
C GLY A 324 -22.79 2.17 -20.65
N TYR A 325 -21.70 1.93 -19.87
CA TYR A 325 -21.69 0.86 -18.88
C TYR A 325 -22.33 1.30 -17.55
N THR A 326 -23.06 0.40 -16.92
CA THR A 326 -23.41 0.49 -15.50
C THR A 326 -22.20 0.01 -14.69
N ALA A 327 -21.69 0.85 -13.80
CA ALA A 327 -20.47 0.56 -13.03
C ALA A 327 -20.83 0.07 -11.62
N VAL A 328 -20.46 -1.17 -11.30
CA VAL A 328 -20.73 -1.82 -10.02
C VAL A 328 -19.41 -2.17 -9.33
N ALA A 329 -19.26 -1.75 -8.08
CA ALA A 329 -18.18 -2.20 -7.22
C ALA A 329 -18.67 -3.31 -6.30
N MET A 330 -17.83 -4.34 -6.04
CA MET A 330 -18.15 -5.44 -5.12
C MET A 330 -16.99 -5.66 -4.15
N HIS A 331 -17.31 -5.88 -2.87
CA HIS A 331 -16.30 -6.23 -1.86
C HIS A 331 -16.97 -6.86 -0.63
N PRO A 332 -16.68 -8.14 -0.30
CA PRO A 332 -17.37 -8.87 0.76
C PRO A 332 -16.95 -8.46 2.18
N ASN A 333 -16.67 -7.17 2.39
CA ASN A 333 -16.30 -6.64 3.70
C ASN A 333 -17.03 -5.30 3.96
N ILE A 334 -16.75 -4.69 5.11
CA ILE A 334 -17.43 -3.46 5.57
C ILE A 334 -17.13 -2.31 4.61
N SER A 335 -18.19 -1.66 4.10
CA SER A 335 -18.09 -0.57 3.11
C SER A 335 -17.27 0.66 3.56
N GLY A 336 -17.12 0.84 4.87
CA GLY A 336 -16.31 1.93 5.45
C GLY A 336 -14.81 1.67 5.43
N ASN A 337 -14.36 0.44 5.19
CA ASN A 337 -12.94 0.11 5.14
C ASN A 337 -12.28 0.86 3.98
N TRP A 338 -11.11 1.44 4.26
CA TRP A 338 -10.37 2.30 3.32
C TRP A 338 -11.18 3.50 2.76
N ASN A 339 -12.34 3.84 3.37
CA ASN A 339 -13.27 4.87 2.86
C ASN A 339 -13.96 4.49 1.52
N ARG A 340 -13.97 3.19 1.13
CA ARG A 340 -14.45 2.73 -0.18
C ARG A 340 -15.84 3.26 -0.53
N LYS A 341 -16.77 3.30 0.43
CA LYS A 341 -18.13 3.82 0.20
C LYS A 341 -18.14 5.21 -0.45
N ASN A 342 -17.29 6.13 0.01
CA ASN A 342 -17.21 7.46 -0.57
C ASN A 342 -16.35 7.47 -1.84
N VAL A 343 -15.26 6.73 -1.84
CA VAL A 343 -14.30 6.72 -2.95
C VAL A 343 -14.92 6.17 -4.23
N TYR A 344 -15.64 5.05 -4.16
CA TYR A 344 -16.33 4.52 -5.34
C TYR A 344 -17.40 5.48 -5.85
N GLN A 345 -18.10 6.18 -4.96
CA GLN A 345 -19.00 7.26 -5.37
C GLN A 345 -18.24 8.41 -6.07
N TYR A 346 -17.06 8.79 -5.58
CA TYR A 346 -16.23 9.85 -6.20
C TYR A 346 -15.72 9.44 -7.59
N MET A 347 -15.42 8.15 -7.78
CA MET A 347 -14.96 7.59 -9.06
C MET A 347 -16.12 7.32 -10.05
N GLY A 348 -17.37 7.51 -9.62
CA GLY A 348 -18.55 7.41 -10.48
C GLY A 348 -19.22 6.03 -10.52
N PHE A 349 -18.90 5.09 -9.63
CA PHE A 349 -19.65 3.84 -9.53
C PHE A 349 -21.11 4.10 -9.18
N ASP A 350 -22.02 3.36 -9.85
CA ASP A 350 -23.47 3.46 -9.65
C ASP A 350 -23.94 2.66 -8.43
N GLU A 351 -23.27 1.54 -8.18
CA GLU A 351 -23.61 0.61 -7.10
C GLU A 351 -22.35 0.15 -6.36
N PHE A 352 -22.50 -0.09 -5.05
CA PHE A 352 -21.47 -0.76 -4.24
C PHE A 352 -22.09 -1.87 -3.39
N ILE A 353 -21.86 -3.12 -3.78
CA ILE A 353 -22.26 -4.33 -3.06
C ILE A 353 -21.18 -4.64 -2.03
N SER A 354 -21.47 -4.42 -0.76
CA SER A 354 -20.54 -4.68 0.36
C SER A 354 -21.00 -5.87 1.20
N SER A 355 -20.43 -6.09 2.38
CA SER A 355 -20.70 -7.23 3.26
C SER A 355 -22.17 -7.62 3.43
N GLY A 356 -23.10 -6.65 3.34
CA GLY A 356 -24.54 -6.92 3.38
C GLY A 356 -25.08 -7.74 2.21
N GLY A 357 -24.42 -7.67 1.04
CA GLY A 357 -24.78 -8.42 -0.16
C GLY A 357 -24.18 -9.84 -0.21
N PHE A 358 -23.39 -10.24 0.81
CA PHE A 358 -22.69 -11.53 0.86
C PHE A 358 -23.07 -12.37 2.10
N GLN A 359 -24.27 -12.16 2.66
CA GLN A 359 -24.67 -12.81 3.92
C GLN A 359 -24.76 -14.34 3.80
N GLU A 360 -25.25 -14.82 2.66
CA GLU A 360 -25.42 -16.26 2.36
C GLU A 360 -24.23 -16.86 1.61
N ALA A 361 -23.19 -16.06 1.29
CA ALA A 361 -22.04 -16.53 0.54
C ALA A 361 -21.21 -17.54 1.34
N GLU A 362 -20.64 -18.52 0.65
CA GLU A 362 -19.70 -19.48 1.22
C GLU A 362 -18.52 -18.79 1.89
N ARG A 363 -18.07 -19.36 3.00
CA ARG A 363 -16.94 -18.83 3.76
C ARG A 363 -15.83 -19.84 3.93
N LEU A 364 -14.61 -19.33 3.98
CA LEU A 364 -13.40 -20.06 4.29
C LEU A 364 -12.54 -19.20 5.23
N ARG A 365 -12.06 -19.76 6.32
CA ARG A 365 -11.25 -19.01 7.31
C ARG A 365 -11.92 -17.71 7.81
N ASN A 366 -13.23 -17.73 8.01
CA ASN A 366 -14.06 -16.57 8.38
C ASN A 366 -14.23 -15.48 7.30
N TYR A 367 -13.57 -15.57 6.17
CA TYR A 367 -13.78 -14.70 5.01
C TYR A 367 -14.81 -15.32 4.05
N VAL A 368 -15.42 -14.49 3.22
CA VAL A 368 -16.15 -15.01 2.05
C VAL A 368 -15.12 -15.68 1.15
N SER A 369 -15.38 -16.90 0.72
CA SER A 369 -14.51 -17.61 -0.21
C SER A 369 -14.56 -16.98 -1.60
N ASP A 370 -13.51 -17.15 -2.41
CA ASP A 370 -13.52 -16.68 -3.80
C ASP A 370 -14.66 -17.34 -4.59
N LEU A 371 -14.98 -18.60 -4.30
CA LEU A 371 -16.13 -19.28 -4.90
C LEU A 371 -17.45 -18.59 -4.53
N GLY A 372 -17.67 -18.29 -3.24
CA GLY A 372 -18.88 -17.60 -2.79
C GLY A 372 -18.97 -16.16 -3.31
N ASP A 373 -17.83 -15.49 -3.48
CA ASP A 373 -17.73 -14.16 -4.07
C ASP A 373 -18.12 -14.19 -5.56
N TYR A 374 -17.57 -15.14 -6.32
CA TYR A 374 -17.86 -15.29 -7.74
C TYR A 374 -19.29 -15.77 -8.01
N GLN A 375 -19.88 -16.55 -7.12
CA GLN A 375 -21.32 -16.88 -7.20
C GLN A 375 -22.17 -15.61 -7.06
N ARG A 376 -21.84 -14.73 -6.11
CA ARG A 376 -22.56 -13.45 -5.96
C ARG A 376 -22.34 -12.51 -7.16
N LEU A 377 -21.14 -12.54 -7.76
CA LEU A 377 -20.87 -11.81 -8.99
C LEU A 377 -21.74 -12.31 -10.15
N ILE A 378 -21.87 -13.62 -10.31
CA ILE A 378 -22.74 -14.25 -11.32
C ILE A 378 -24.19 -13.85 -11.09
N GLU A 379 -24.68 -13.89 -9.84
CA GLU A 379 -26.04 -13.41 -9.51
C GLU A 379 -26.24 -11.94 -9.94
N ARG A 380 -25.26 -11.05 -9.69
CA ARG A 380 -25.35 -9.63 -10.13
C ARG A 380 -25.38 -9.51 -11.67
N TYR A 381 -24.62 -10.36 -12.37
CA TYR A 381 -24.71 -10.44 -13.82
C TYR A 381 -26.11 -10.89 -14.29
N GLU A 382 -26.71 -11.89 -13.65
CA GLU A 382 -28.06 -12.39 -13.98
C GLU A 382 -29.18 -11.38 -13.64
N GLU A 383 -28.93 -10.47 -12.69
CA GLU A 383 -29.85 -9.37 -12.31
C GLU A 383 -29.86 -8.21 -13.32
N LYS A 384 -28.95 -8.17 -14.32
CA LYS A 384 -28.87 -7.04 -15.26
C LYS A 384 -30.08 -6.95 -16.18
N GLU A 385 -30.42 -5.73 -16.57
CA GLU A 385 -31.51 -5.49 -17.54
C GLU A 385 -31.07 -5.91 -18.96
N PRO A 386 -32.01 -6.34 -19.82
CA PRO A 386 -31.67 -6.68 -21.20
C PRO A 386 -31.02 -5.53 -21.97
N GLY A 387 -29.82 -5.77 -22.52
CA GLY A 387 -29.05 -4.77 -23.25
C GLY A 387 -28.24 -3.82 -22.35
N GLU A 388 -28.24 -4.01 -21.04
CA GLU A 388 -27.37 -3.30 -20.12
C GLU A 388 -25.91 -3.75 -20.34
N LYS A 389 -25.02 -2.79 -20.60
CA LYS A 389 -23.57 -3.03 -20.54
C LYS A 389 -23.12 -2.96 -19.09
N LEU A 390 -22.44 -3.99 -18.61
CA LEU A 390 -22.06 -4.12 -17.20
C LEU A 390 -20.55 -4.05 -17.00
N PHE A 391 -20.11 -3.11 -16.16
CA PHE A 391 -18.76 -3.10 -15.60
C PHE A 391 -18.81 -3.51 -14.12
N VAL A 392 -18.07 -4.54 -13.74
CA VAL A 392 -17.90 -4.95 -12.34
C VAL A 392 -16.44 -4.80 -11.94
N PHE A 393 -16.19 -4.08 -10.86
CA PHE A 393 -14.90 -4.09 -10.17
C PHE A 393 -15.06 -4.83 -8.83
N ASN A 394 -14.51 -6.04 -8.77
CA ASN A 394 -14.66 -6.93 -7.62
C ASN A 394 -13.35 -7.08 -6.86
N VAL A 395 -13.37 -6.88 -5.54
CA VAL A 395 -12.21 -7.04 -4.64
C VAL A 395 -12.50 -8.18 -3.67
N THR A 396 -11.80 -9.30 -3.79
CA THR A 396 -12.07 -10.48 -2.95
C THR A 396 -11.47 -10.38 -1.54
N MET A 397 -11.66 -11.40 -0.70
CA MET A 397 -11.18 -11.42 0.69
C MET A 397 -10.60 -12.77 1.14
N GLN A 398 -10.80 -13.86 0.39
CA GLN A 398 -10.46 -15.22 0.84
C GLN A 398 -9.02 -15.33 1.36
N ASN A 399 -8.08 -14.76 0.63
CA ASN A 399 -6.65 -14.95 0.89
C ASN A 399 -6.06 -13.92 1.85
N HIS A 400 -6.89 -13.06 2.45
CA HIS A 400 -6.42 -12.06 3.42
C HIS A 400 -5.63 -12.71 4.56
N GLY A 401 -4.61 -12.05 5.08
CA GLY A 401 -3.67 -12.53 6.09
C GLY A 401 -4.29 -13.21 7.30
N GLY A 402 -3.46 -13.77 8.15
CA GLY A 402 -3.80 -14.65 9.26
C GLY A 402 -3.39 -16.10 8.95
N TYR A 403 -2.22 -16.26 8.32
CA TYR A 403 -1.71 -17.58 7.92
C TYR A 403 -1.05 -18.36 9.07
N GLU A 404 -0.90 -17.74 10.26
CA GLU A 404 -0.26 -18.33 11.44
C GLU A 404 -1.07 -19.51 11.99
N GLU A 405 -2.37 -19.55 11.75
CA GLU A 405 -3.27 -20.52 12.36
C GLU A 405 -3.88 -21.51 11.38
N ALA A 406 -4.13 -22.70 11.89
CA ALA A 406 -4.94 -23.69 11.23
C ALA A 406 -6.42 -23.42 11.50
N PHE A 407 -7.25 -23.43 10.46
CA PHE A 407 -8.70 -23.30 10.57
C PHE A 407 -9.38 -24.65 10.32
N PRO A 408 -10.43 -25.00 11.10
CA PRO A 408 -11.11 -26.30 10.97
C PRO A 408 -11.80 -26.49 9.61
N ASP A 409 -12.20 -25.40 8.96
CA ASP A 409 -12.88 -25.34 7.66
C ASP A 409 -11.91 -25.24 6.47
N PHE A 410 -10.58 -25.20 6.74
CA PHE A 410 -9.55 -25.08 5.72
C PHE A 410 -8.51 -26.19 5.82
N ARG A 411 -8.41 -27.00 4.79
CA ARG A 411 -7.41 -28.06 4.69
C ARG A 411 -6.21 -27.57 3.90
N GLN A 412 -5.04 -27.62 4.51
CA GLN A 412 -3.77 -27.43 3.83
C GLN A 412 -3.49 -28.61 2.89
N GLU A 413 -3.40 -28.35 1.59
CA GLU A 413 -3.20 -29.36 0.53
C GLU A 413 -1.82 -29.23 -0.13
N ILE A 414 -1.30 -28.02 -0.22
CA ILE A 414 -0.01 -27.71 -0.82
C ILE A 414 1.08 -27.70 0.24
N GLN A 415 2.22 -28.27 -0.10
CA GLN A 415 3.44 -28.27 0.71
C GLN A 415 4.62 -27.90 -0.18
N ALA A 416 5.37 -26.90 0.23
CA ALA A 416 6.63 -26.55 -0.38
C ALA A 416 7.70 -27.60 -0.07
N GLY A 417 8.56 -27.88 -1.05
CA GLY A 417 9.58 -28.92 -0.98
C GLY A 417 11.02 -28.39 -1.10
N GLY A 418 11.99 -29.29 -0.99
CA GLY A 418 13.40 -28.94 -1.15
C GLY A 418 13.92 -27.99 -0.06
N ASP A 419 14.64 -26.97 -0.47
CA ASP A 419 15.25 -25.96 0.41
C ASP A 419 14.27 -24.92 0.97
N VAL A 420 13.04 -24.89 0.46
CA VAL A 420 11.94 -24.03 0.93
C VAL A 420 10.89 -24.82 1.72
N ALA A 421 11.19 -26.03 2.16
CA ALA A 421 10.27 -26.85 2.95
C ALA A 421 10.21 -26.41 4.43
N GLY A 422 9.06 -26.64 5.08
CA GLY A 422 8.89 -26.47 6.52
C GLY A 422 8.42 -25.10 6.98
N TYR A 423 7.94 -24.26 6.08
CA TYR A 423 7.32 -22.97 6.38
C TYR A 423 5.79 -23.11 6.35
N GLU A 424 5.18 -23.24 7.52
CA GLU A 424 3.74 -23.54 7.63
C GLU A 424 2.82 -22.46 7.08
N GLN A 425 3.19 -21.18 7.20
CA GLN A 425 2.39 -20.09 6.64
C GLN A 425 2.45 -20.13 5.11
N ALA A 426 3.63 -20.39 4.54
CA ALA A 426 3.79 -20.55 3.10
C ALA A 426 2.94 -21.71 2.56
N ASP A 427 2.95 -22.85 3.22
CA ASP A 427 2.16 -24.02 2.82
C ASP A 427 0.65 -23.73 2.86
N ARG A 428 0.18 -23.02 3.91
CA ARG A 428 -1.23 -22.58 4.00
C ARG A 428 -1.57 -21.58 2.90
N TYR A 429 -0.71 -20.61 2.68
CA TYR A 429 -0.90 -19.62 1.64
C TYR A 429 -0.97 -20.26 0.24
N LEU A 430 -0.04 -21.14 -0.11
CA LEU A 430 -0.06 -21.86 -1.39
C LEU A 430 -1.30 -22.71 -1.56
N SER A 431 -1.83 -23.26 -0.45
CA SER A 431 -3.10 -24.00 -0.47
C SER A 431 -4.31 -23.10 -0.73
N LEU A 432 -4.26 -21.83 -0.28
CA LEU A 432 -5.28 -20.83 -0.64
C LEU A 432 -5.18 -20.42 -2.11
N MET A 433 -3.98 -20.30 -2.66
CA MET A 433 -3.77 -20.04 -4.09
C MET A 433 -4.45 -21.11 -4.96
N LYS A 434 -4.35 -22.39 -4.54
CA LYS A 434 -5.08 -23.48 -5.21
C LYS A 434 -6.60 -23.30 -5.13
N LYS A 435 -7.14 -22.81 -4.00
CA LYS A 435 -8.58 -22.53 -3.88
C LYS A 435 -9.03 -21.37 -4.78
N SER A 436 -8.21 -20.34 -4.93
CA SER A 436 -8.47 -19.26 -5.89
C SER A 436 -8.43 -19.75 -7.34
N ASP A 437 -7.50 -20.63 -7.68
CA ASP A 437 -7.41 -21.25 -8.99
C ASP A 437 -8.67 -22.09 -9.33
N GLU A 438 -9.15 -22.90 -8.37
CA GLU A 438 -10.38 -23.67 -8.48
C GLU A 438 -11.62 -22.77 -8.65
N ALA A 439 -11.70 -21.68 -7.88
CA ALA A 439 -12.79 -20.71 -7.97
C ALA A 439 -12.78 -19.94 -9.30
N PHE A 440 -11.60 -19.58 -9.80
CA PHE A 440 -11.47 -18.91 -11.10
C PHE A 440 -11.88 -19.83 -12.25
N ALA A 441 -11.53 -21.12 -12.17
CA ALA A 441 -12.00 -22.12 -13.12
C ALA A 441 -13.54 -22.20 -13.16
N TYR A 442 -14.20 -22.16 -12.01
CA TYR A 442 -15.66 -22.12 -11.92
C TYR A 442 -16.26 -20.88 -12.60
N LEU A 443 -15.68 -19.72 -12.36
CA LEU A 443 -16.15 -18.47 -12.96
C LEU A 443 -16.02 -18.48 -14.50
N LEU A 444 -14.86 -18.90 -15.01
CA LEU A 444 -14.62 -18.94 -16.45
C LEU A 444 -15.48 -20.02 -17.14
N ASP A 445 -15.72 -21.17 -16.49
CA ASP A 445 -16.63 -22.19 -17.00
C ASP A 445 -18.06 -21.66 -17.18
N TYR A 446 -18.55 -20.81 -16.23
CA TYR A 446 -19.84 -20.15 -16.37
C TYR A 446 -19.86 -19.20 -17.57
N PHE A 447 -18.94 -18.23 -17.63
CA PHE A 447 -18.94 -17.20 -18.68
C PHE A 447 -18.54 -17.72 -20.06
N SER A 448 -17.87 -18.87 -20.16
CA SER A 448 -17.60 -19.53 -21.44
C SER A 448 -18.86 -20.00 -22.18
N ARG A 449 -20.00 -20.11 -21.48
CA ARG A 449 -21.30 -20.52 -22.00
C ARG A 449 -22.26 -19.35 -22.22
N VAL A 450 -21.84 -18.15 -21.83
CA VAL A 450 -22.61 -16.92 -22.01
C VAL A 450 -22.45 -16.45 -23.46
N GLU A 451 -23.58 -16.10 -24.12
CA GLU A 451 -23.57 -15.63 -25.51
C GLU A 451 -23.07 -14.19 -25.65
N GLU A 452 -23.29 -13.35 -24.61
CA GLU A 452 -22.85 -11.96 -24.60
C GLU A 452 -21.32 -11.87 -24.52
N PRO A 453 -20.67 -11.04 -25.36
CA PRO A 453 -19.23 -10.84 -25.28
C PRO A 453 -18.82 -10.39 -23.88
N THR A 454 -18.01 -11.19 -23.23
CA THR A 454 -17.56 -10.97 -21.85
C THR A 454 -16.05 -11.03 -21.77
N MET A 455 -15.47 -10.00 -21.14
CA MET A 455 -14.06 -9.94 -20.75
C MET A 455 -13.94 -10.04 -19.25
N ILE A 456 -13.10 -10.95 -18.78
CA ILE A 456 -12.76 -11.12 -17.35
C ILE A 456 -11.29 -10.85 -17.16
N VAL A 457 -10.99 -9.95 -16.25
CA VAL A 457 -9.63 -9.62 -15.82
C VAL A 457 -9.47 -10.06 -14.37
N MET A 458 -8.39 -10.77 -14.05
CA MET A 458 -8.03 -11.10 -12.67
C MET A 458 -6.57 -10.72 -12.43
N PHE A 459 -6.28 -10.09 -11.29
CA PHE A 459 -4.91 -9.74 -10.88
C PHE A 459 -4.80 -9.76 -9.35
N GLY A 460 -3.56 -9.91 -8.86
CA GLY A 460 -3.27 -9.81 -7.43
C GLY A 460 -2.93 -8.38 -7.02
N ASP A 461 -3.34 -7.99 -5.82
CA ASP A 461 -3.07 -6.66 -5.27
C ASP A 461 -1.67 -6.53 -4.64
N HIS A 462 -1.15 -7.61 -4.04
CA HIS A 462 0.19 -7.71 -3.47
C HIS A 462 0.55 -9.17 -3.16
N GLN A 463 1.83 -9.45 -2.90
CA GLN A 463 2.25 -10.72 -2.34
C GLN A 463 1.90 -10.80 -0.84
N ALA A 464 1.79 -12.02 -0.32
CA ALA A 464 1.40 -12.29 1.06
C ALA A 464 2.55 -12.00 2.05
N ALA A 465 2.23 -11.42 3.21
CA ALA A 465 3.15 -11.37 4.35
C ALA A 465 3.10 -12.73 5.07
N ILE A 466 4.06 -13.59 4.75
CA ILE A 466 4.32 -14.88 5.39
C ILE A 466 5.72 -14.88 6.02
N GLU A 467 6.19 -16.03 6.55
CA GLU A 467 7.48 -16.09 7.23
C GLU A 467 8.62 -15.51 6.36
N ASN A 468 9.37 -14.54 6.89
CA ASN A 468 10.55 -13.99 6.21
C ASN A 468 11.55 -15.07 5.81
N GLY A 469 11.68 -16.14 6.63
CA GLY A 469 12.54 -17.28 6.33
C GLY A 469 12.19 -17.99 5.02
N PHE A 470 10.92 -18.03 4.62
CA PHE A 470 10.51 -18.56 3.33
C PHE A 470 11.03 -17.69 2.17
N TYR A 471 10.87 -16.37 2.27
CA TYR A 471 11.40 -15.44 1.27
C TYR A 471 12.94 -15.51 1.21
N GLU A 472 13.61 -15.53 2.35
CA GLU A 472 15.07 -15.68 2.39
C GLU A 472 15.55 -16.99 1.75
N ALA A 473 14.81 -18.08 1.94
CA ALA A 473 15.08 -19.34 1.28
C ALA A 473 14.86 -19.26 -0.25
N LEU A 474 13.79 -18.58 -0.70
CA LEU A 474 13.57 -18.32 -2.13
C LEU A 474 14.68 -17.49 -2.76
N TYR A 475 15.13 -16.43 -2.08
CA TYR A 475 16.26 -15.60 -2.57
C TYR A 475 17.63 -16.27 -2.42
N GLY A 476 17.73 -17.27 -1.54
CA GLY A 476 19.02 -17.90 -1.18
C GLY A 476 19.96 -16.98 -0.39
N LYS A 477 19.45 -15.88 0.18
CA LYS A 477 20.16 -14.88 0.98
C LYS A 477 19.21 -14.10 1.89
N SER A 478 19.78 -13.38 2.87
CA SER A 478 18.98 -12.52 3.76
C SER A 478 18.30 -11.38 3.00
N MET A 479 17.09 -10.99 3.43
CA MET A 479 16.36 -9.86 2.88
C MET A 479 17.18 -8.55 2.89
N LYS A 480 18.08 -8.38 3.85
CA LYS A 480 18.97 -7.20 3.96
C LYS A 480 20.08 -7.15 2.90
N GLU A 481 20.34 -8.26 2.22
CA GLU A 481 21.40 -8.39 1.20
C GLU A 481 20.86 -8.28 -0.23
N LEU A 482 19.53 -8.09 -0.38
CA LEU A 482 18.90 -7.93 -1.70
C LEU A 482 19.36 -6.62 -2.34
N THR A 483 19.60 -6.65 -3.64
CA THR A 483 19.67 -5.45 -4.45
C THR A 483 18.25 -4.87 -4.65
N ALA A 484 18.15 -3.63 -5.12
CA ALA A 484 16.86 -2.99 -5.42
C ALA A 484 16.03 -3.83 -6.41
N GLU A 485 16.66 -4.26 -7.49
CA GLU A 485 16.02 -5.06 -8.54
C GLU A 485 15.56 -6.43 -8.02
N GLU A 486 16.34 -7.07 -7.13
CA GLU A 486 15.90 -8.30 -6.49
C GLU A 486 14.73 -8.08 -5.55
N ALA A 487 14.76 -7.00 -4.76
CA ALA A 487 13.67 -6.65 -3.84
C ALA A 487 12.38 -6.34 -4.60
N ASP A 488 12.45 -5.79 -5.81
CA ASP A 488 11.28 -5.49 -6.64
C ASP A 488 10.47 -6.74 -6.99
N LYS A 489 11.06 -7.95 -6.99
CA LYS A 489 10.33 -9.20 -7.22
C LYS A 489 9.26 -9.51 -6.17
N GLN A 490 9.36 -8.93 -4.96
CA GLN A 490 8.30 -9.03 -3.94
C GLN A 490 7.07 -8.19 -4.27
N TYR A 491 7.18 -7.31 -5.24
CA TYR A 491 6.12 -6.40 -5.69
C TYR A 491 5.56 -6.82 -7.04
N VAL A 492 5.69 -8.11 -7.40
CA VAL A 492 5.17 -8.68 -8.64
C VAL A 492 4.06 -9.66 -8.34
N THR A 493 2.91 -9.48 -8.98
CA THR A 493 1.74 -10.36 -8.93
C THR A 493 1.34 -10.78 -10.34
N PRO A 494 0.61 -11.88 -10.54
CA PRO A 494 0.10 -12.25 -11.86
C PRO A 494 -1.09 -11.37 -12.24
N PHE A 495 -1.29 -11.17 -13.55
CA PHE A 495 -2.55 -10.71 -14.11
C PHE A 495 -2.94 -11.56 -15.31
N ILE A 496 -4.25 -11.65 -15.58
CA ILE A 496 -4.88 -12.43 -16.63
C ILE A 496 -6.03 -11.59 -17.19
N ILE A 497 -6.11 -11.48 -18.53
CA ILE A 497 -7.28 -11.00 -19.27
C ILE A 497 -7.75 -12.16 -20.10
N TRP A 498 -8.98 -12.61 -19.90
CA TRP A 498 -9.61 -13.68 -20.63
C TRP A 498 -10.93 -13.22 -21.25
N THR A 499 -11.25 -13.75 -22.42
CA THR A 499 -12.52 -13.45 -23.09
C THR A 499 -13.22 -14.73 -23.57
N ASN A 500 -14.56 -14.70 -23.62
CA ASN A 500 -15.36 -15.75 -24.26
C ASN A 500 -15.51 -15.56 -25.78
N TYR A 501 -14.79 -14.59 -26.35
CA TYR A 501 -14.73 -14.29 -27.78
C TYR A 501 -13.26 -14.29 -28.23
N GLU A 502 -13.04 -14.15 -29.55
CA GLU A 502 -11.71 -14.18 -30.12
C GLU A 502 -10.84 -12.99 -29.64
N LEU A 503 -9.72 -13.31 -29.01
CA LEU A 503 -8.70 -12.40 -28.52
C LEU A 503 -7.31 -12.96 -28.87
N GLU A 504 -6.44 -12.13 -29.47
CA GLU A 504 -5.05 -12.51 -29.70
C GLU A 504 -4.33 -12.72 -28.37
N SER A 505 -3.88 -13.97 -28.14
CA SER A 505 -3.21 -14.34 -26.88
C SER A 505 -1.81 -13.75 -26.81
N GLN A 506 -1.43 -13.19 -25.67
CA GLN A 506 -0.15 -12.52 -25.45
C GLN A 506 0.41 -12.84 -24.05
N GLU A 507 1.75 -12.82 -23.96
CA GLU A 507 2.46 -12.79 -22.67
C GLU A 507 3.12 -11.43 -22.50
N ILE A 508 2.83 -10.74 -21.39
CA ILE A 508 3.36 -9.43 -21.05
C ILE A 508 4.35 -9.60 -19.89
N ASP A 509 5.64 -9.44 -20.17
CA ASP A 509 6.68 -9.63 -19.16
C ASP A 509 6.54 -8.65 -17.98
N LYS A 510 6.23 -7.37 -18.27
CA LYS A 510 6.10 -6.32 -17.27
C LYS A 510 5.02 -5.31 -17.63
N ILE A 511 4.11 -5.08 -16.69
CA ILE A 511 3.19 -3.96 -16.71
C ILE A 511 2.98 -3.45 -15.29
N ASN A 512 2.84 -2.15 -15.10
CA ASN A 512 2.53 -1.57 -13.78
C ASN A 512 1.01 -1.48 -13.57
N ALA A 513 0.60 -1.52 -12.30
CA ALA A 513 -0.81 -1.43 -11.92
C ALA A 513 -1.49 -0.16 -12.46
N ASN A 514 -0.78 0.98 -12.49
CA ASN A 514 -1.31 2.23 -13.05
C ASN A 514 -1.51 2.20 -14.57
N TYR A 515 -0.87 1.30 -15.31
CA TYR A 515 -1.10 1.14 -16.75
C TYR A 515 -2.19 0.12 -17.07
N LEU A 516 -2.47 -0.79 -16.12
CA LEU A 516 -3.37 -1.93 -16.36
C LEU A 516 -4.79 -1.48 -16.74
N GLY A 517 -5.33 -0.42 -16.12
CA GLY A 517 -6.64 0.12 -16.45
C GLY A 517 -6.74 0.57 -17.92
N ALA A 518 -5.77 1.34 -18.39
CA ALA A 518 -5.70 1.77 -19.79
C ALA A 518 -5.51 0.58 -20.75
N LYS A 519 -4.69 -0.43 -20.35
CA LYS A 519 -4.49 -1.65 -21.15
C LYS A 519 -5.78 -2.49 -21.25
N ILE A 520 -6.57 -2.56 -20.20
CA ILE A 520 -7.89 -3.21 -20.22
C ILE A 520 -8.82 -2.52 -21.19
N LEU A 521 -8.92 -1.17 -21.14
CA LEU A 521 -9.75 -0.39 -22.06
C LEU A 521 -9.32 -0.56 -23.52
N GLU A 522 -8.02 -0.53 -23.79
CA GLU A 522 -7.46 -0.81 -25.12
C GLU A 522 -7.82 -2.22 -25.61
N THR A 523 -7.58 -3.24 -24.77
CA THR A 523 -7.87 -4.65 -25.08
C THR A 523 -9.36 -4.88 -25.35
N ALA A 524 -10.23 -4.14 -24.64
CA ALA A 524 -11.69 -4.16 -24.81
C ALA A 524 -12.16 -3.37 -26.05
N ASN A 525 -11.27 -2.82 -26.86
CA ASN A 525 -11.59 -1.98 -28.02
C ASN A 525 -12.52 -0.82 -27.65
N LEU A 526 -12.22 -0.16 -26.53
CA LEU A 526 -12.96 0.98 -25.99
C LEU A 526 -12.21 2.29 -26.26
N GLU A 527 -12.95 3.40 -26.23
CA GLU A 527 -12.38 4.72 -26.39
C GLU A 527 -11.50 5.08 -25.19
N LEU A 528 -10.30 5.60 -25.48
CA LEU A 528 -9.29 6.00 -24.49
C LEU A 528 -9.31 7.51 -24.29
N THR A 529 -9.21 7.96 -23.05
CA THR A 529 -8.93 9.36 -22.73
C THR A 529 -7.51 9.74 -23.16
N ASP A 530 -7.19 11.03 -23.24
CA ASP A 530 -5.81 11.44 -23.55
C ASP A 530 -4.84 11.04 -22.44
N TYR A 531 -5.31 10.94 -21.20
CA TYR A 531 -4.51 10.40 -20.10
C TYR A 531 -4.24 8.89 -20.27
N ASP A 532 -5.22 8.08 -20.66
CA ASP A 532 -5.03 6.65 -20.96
C ASP A 532 -4.01 6.44 -22.09
N LYS A 533 -4.09 7.27 -23.15
CA LYS A 533 -3.12 7.24 -24.27
C LYS A 533 -1.70 7.53 -23.78
N LEU A 534 -1.54 8.51 -22.87
CA LEU A 534 -0.21 8.79 -22.29
C LEU A 534 0.29 7.64 -21.43
N LEU A 535 -0.60 6.98 -20.66
CA LEU A 535 -0.24 5.82 -19.86
C LEU A 535 0.31 4.69 -20.73
N LEU A 536 -0.37 4.35 -21.83
CA LEU A 536 0.07 3.31 -22.76
C LEU A 536 1.38 3.69 -23.46
N LYS A 537 1.51 4.94 -23.91
CA LYS A 537 2.75 5.46 -24.48
C LYS A 537 3.92 5.40 -23.48
N THR A 538 3.64 5.69 -22.20
CA THR A 538 4.65 5.60 -21.14
C THR A 538 5.01 4.15 -20.87
N TRP A 539 4.04 3.23 -20.89
CA TRP A 539 4.28 1.79 -20.77
C TRP A 539 5.19 1.25 -21.86
N ASP A 540 5.05 1.69 -23.11
CA ASP A 540 5.92 1.29 -24.24
C ASP A 540 7.41 1.61 -23.96
N SER A 541 7.71 2.69 -23.26
CA SER A 541 9.08 3.11 -22.94
C SER A 541 9.55 2.69 -21.55
N VAL A 542 8.64 2.64 -20.58
CA VAL A 542 8.88 2.36 -19.16
C VAL A 542 7.85 1.35 -18.65
N PRO A 543 8.03 0.04 -18.95
CA PRO A 543 7.02 -0.97 -18.67
C PRO A 543 6.77 -1.20 -17.17
N ALA A 544 7.73 -0.90 -16.29
CA ALA A 544 7.52 -1.00 -14.86
C ALA A 544 8.19 0.13 -14.08
N LEU A 545 7.42 0.67 -13.14
CA LEU A 545 7.84 1.64 -12.14
C LEU A 545 7.83 0.97 -10.77
N THR A 546 8.85 1.23 -9.96
CA THR A 546 8.91 0.75 -8.59
C THR A 546 9.32 1.90 -7.66
N LYS A 547 9.22 1.69 -6.36
CA LYS A 547 9.75 2.65 -5.37
C LYS A 547 11.26 2.81 -5.45
N ASN A 548 11.95 1.82 -6.01
CA ASN A 548 13.40 1.74 -6.07
C ASN A 548 13.96 2.26 -7.39
N GLY A 549 13.18 2.23 -8.47
CA GLY A 549 13.63 2.58 -9.82
C GLY A 549 12.58 2.31 -10.88
N TYR A 550 13.02 2.12 -12.11
CA TYR A 550 12.15 1.78 -13.23
C TYR A 550 12.88 0.90 -14.24
N TYR A 551 12.11 0.14 -14.98
CA TYR A 551 12.58 -0.69 -16.08
C TYR A 551 12.31 0.01 -17.40
N LEU A 552 13.28 -0.02 -18.32
CA LEU A 552 13.12 0.46 -19.69
C LEU A 552 12.66 -0.68 -20.60
N ALA A 553 12.16 -0.32 -21.78
CA ALA A 553 11.69 -1.27 -22.80
C ALA A 553 12.75 -2.29 -23.25
N ASP A 554 14.04 -1.94 -23.14
CA ASP A 554 15.14 -2.84 -23.45
C ASP A 554 15.47 -3.83 -22.30
N GLY A 555 14.69 -3.79 -21.22
CA GLY A 555 14.85 -4.62 -20.03
C GLY A 555 15.86 -4.08 -19.00
N SER A 556 16.53 -2.96 -19.29
CA SER A 556 17.48 -2.38 -18.34
C SER A 556 16.76 -1.74 -17.13
N TYR A 557 17.37 -1.88 -15.94
CA TYR A 557 16.90 -1.28 -14.71
C TYR A 557 17.66 0.01 -14.38
N THR A 558 16.93 1.04 -13.99
CA THR A 558 17.49 2.33 -13.56
C THR A 558 16.98 2.68 -12.18
N ALA A 559 17.86 2.72 -11.19
CA ALA A 559 17.52 3.17 -9.84
C ALA A 559 17.22 4.67 -9.80
N TRP A 560 16.29 5.12 -8.92
CA TRP A 560 16.05 6.54 -8.71
C TRP A 560 17.32 7.25 -8.22
N GLY A 561 17.66 8.38 -8.83
CA GLY A 561 18.82 9.18 -8.45
C GLY A 561 18.70 10.63 -8.90
N LYS A 562 19.46 11.52 -8.23
CA LYS A 562 19.40 12.98 -8.48
C LYS A 562 19.87 13.41 -9.87
N ASN A 563 20.64 12.57 -10.57
CA ASN A 563 21.27 12.90 -11.85
C ASN A 563 20.89 11.91 -12.97
N THR A 564 19.85 11.11 -12.79
CA THR A 564 19.40 10.17 -13.80
C THR A 564 18.50 10.89 -14.79
N GLU A 565 18.88 10.90 -16.08
CA GLU A 565 18.04 11.40 -17.15
C GLU A 565 16.87 10.41 -17.34
N LYS A 566 15.64 10.93 -17.19
CA LYS A 566 14.42 10.13 -17.31
C LYS A 566 13.89 10.20 -18.73
N PRO A 567 13.24 9.13 -19.24
CA PRO A 567 12.49 9.19 -20.49
C PRO A 567 11.50 10.35 -20.52
N GLU A 568 11.29 10.95 -21.69
CA GLU A 568 10.39 12.09 -21.86
C GLU A 568 8.95 11.71 -21.47
N GLU A 569 8.49 10.53 -21.87
CA GLU A 569 7.17 10.01 -21.54
C GLU A 569 6.94 9.90 -20.03
N LEU A 570 7.96 9.45 -19.28
CA LEU A 570 7.90 9.38 -17.82
C LEU A 570 7.85 10.78 -17.19
N LEU A 571 8.58 11.75 -17.74
CA LEU A 571 8.54 13.14 -17.26
C LEU A 571 7.17 13.78 -17.55
N ASP A 572 6.59 13.52 -18.69
CA ASP A 572 5.26 14.01 -19.06
C ASP A 572 4.18 13.37 -18.21
N TYR A 573 4.27 12.06 -17.98
CA TYR A 573 3.39 11.36 -17.05
C TYR A 573 3.46 11.96 -15.63
N GLN A 574 4.67 12.21 -15.08
CA GLN A 574 4.84 12.85 -13.77
C GLN A 574 4.19 14.24 -13.70
N LYS A 575 4.25 15.02 -14.79
CA LYS A 575 3.61 16.34 -14.84
C LYS A 575 2.08 16.24 -14.81
N LEU A 576 1.49 15.31 -15.59
CA LEU A 576 0.04 15.14 -15.61
C LEU A 576 -0.48 14.54 -14.30
N GLU A 577 0.21 13.56 -13.70
CA GLU A 577 -0.13 13.04 -12.39
C GLU A 577 -0.07 14.14 -11.30
N TYR A 578 0.97 14.99 -11.33
CA TYR A 578 1.05 16.13 -10.42
C TYR A 578 -0.13 17.10 -10.61
N ASN A 579 -0.54 17.38 -11.85
CA ASN A 579 -1.71 18.19 -12.15
C ASN A 579 -2.99 17.57 -11.58
N ALA A 580 -3.17 16.27 -11.75
CA ALA A 580 -4.34 15.55 -11.26
C ALA A 580 -4.41 15.48 -9.73
N VAL A 581 -3.31 15.13 -9.07
CA VAL A 581 -3.30 14.77 -7.64
C VAL A 581 -2.94 15.97 -6.75
N ALA A 582 -1.92 16.77 -7.11
CA ALA A 582 -1.37 17.83 -6.29
C ALA A 582 -1.91 19.23 -6.63
N ASP A 583 -2.09 19.54 -7.91
CA ASP A 583 -2.56 20.85 -8.38
C ASP A 583 -4.04 20.82 -8.83
N ARG A 584 -4.88 20.10 -8.07
CA ARG A 584 -6.31 19.85 -8.40
C ARG A 584 -7.14 21.11 -8.69
N LYS A 585 -6.75 22.26 -8.17
CA LYS A 585 -7.44 23.52 -8.47
C LYS A 585 -7.29 23.95 -9.93
N ASN A 586 -6.23 23.47 -10.55
CA ASN A 586 -5.86 23.77 -11.93
C ASN A 586 -5.85 22.48 -12.76
N ARG A 587 -6.54 21.42 -12.30
CA ARG A 587 -6.64 20.15 -13.02
C ARG A 587 -7.32 20.39 -14.36
N ILE A 588 -6.79 19.78 -15.39
CA ILE A 588 -7.33 19.83 -16.75
C ILE A 588 -8.22 18.61 -16.95
N ASP A 589 -9.51 18.77 -16.64
CA ASP A 589 -10.48 17.67 -16.61
C ASP A 589 -10.68 17.00 -17.97
N GLU A 590 -10.48 17.75 -19.05
CA GLU A 590 -10.58 17.27 -20.43
C GLU A 590 -9.61 16.12 -20.74
N LEU A 591 -8.47 16.06 -20.03
CA LEU A 591 -7.49 14.97 -20.20
C LEU A 591 -8.00 13.61 -19.71
N PHE A 592 -8.96 13.63 -18.78
CA PHE A 592 -9.49 12.45 -18.09
C PHE A 592 -10.90 12.08 -18.54
N THR A 593 -11.43 12.76 -19.54
CA THR A 593 -12.78 12.52 -20.05
C THR A 593 -12.75 12.19 -21.53
N ILE A 594 -13.72 11.36 -21.95
CA ILE A 594 -13.97 11.13 -23.39
C ILE A 594 -14.81 12.29 -23.90
N THR A 595 -14.36 12.90 -24.99
CA THR A 595 -15.14 13.95 -25.65
C THR A 595 -16.22 13.27 -26.50
N PRO A 596 -17.53 13.60 -26.32
CA PRO A 596 -18.61 13.00 -27.09
C PRO A 596 -18.53 13.26 -28.59
#